data_e227255935b941495939695b60c290d8
#
_entry.id   e227255935b941495939695b60c290d8
#
_cell.length_a   1.000
_cell.length_b   1.000
_cell.length_c   1.000
_cell.angle_alpha   90.00
_cell.angle_beta   90.00
_cell.angle_gamma   90.00
#
_symmetry.space_group_name_H-M   'P 1'
#
loop_
_entity.id
_entity.type
_entity.pdbx_description
1 polymer ?
#
loop_
_entity_poly.entity_id
_entity_poly.type
_entity_poly.pdbx_seq_one_letter_code
_entity_poly.pdbx_strand_id
1 'polypeptide(L)'
;ESKDLTLNTSMIPLGSCTMKLNATTIMEAITWPEFGHIHPFAPVDQTQGYHDMIHELGQWLIKSTGFNAISMQPNSGAQGEYAGLMIIRAFHQDNGNGHRNICLIPASAHGTNPASAVMAGMKVVVIKCDKYGNISEDDLKNKVSTYSDRLACMMITYPSTHGVFEHTIKDICHLIHEHGGQVYIDGANLNAMLGLCLPGEFGGDVMHINLHKTFSIPHGGGGPGMGPIVCKQHLSPFLPNHSQMNVGGEKGISAISSAPFGSSSILSISWAYMELMGLSGLKKATQIAILNANYMANKLKKYFPILYRGMSGFNAHEFIIDLRQLKKESGISEEDVAKRLMDYGFHAPTMSFPVPGTLMIEPTESESKPEL
;
A
#
# COMPACT_ATOMS: atom_id res chain seq x y z
N GLU A 1 29.62 9.00 8.74
CA GLU A 1 28.53 8.42 9.56
C GLU A 1 27.53 9.48 10.03
N SER A 2 27.97 10.61 10.61
CA SER A 2 27.06 11.65 11.14
C SER A 2 26.14 12.31 10.10
N LYS A 3 26.36 12.09 8.82
CA LYS A 3 25.53 12.59 7.71
C LYS A 3 24.67 11.51 7.07
N ASP A 4 24.83 10.24 7.48
CA ASP A 4 24.05 9.15 6.95
C ASP A 4 22.65 9.13 7.56
N LEU A 5 21.64 8.98 6.70
CA LEU A 5 20.25 8.89 7.13
C LEU A 5 19.94 7.46 7.57
N THR A 6 19.35 7.31 8.75
CA THR A 6 18.90 6.02 9.27
C THR A 6 17.45 6.10 9.75
N LEU A 7 16.72 5.00 9.63
CA LEU A 7 15.31 4.94 10.02
C LEU A 7 15.06 5.04 11.53
N ASN A 8 16.11 5.11 12.36
CA ASN A 8 15.98 5.31 13.81
C ASN A 8 16.31 6.73 14.26
N THR A 9 16.78 7.60 13.36
CA THR A 9 17.23 8.97 13.72
C THR A 9 16.73 10.07 12.78
N SER A 10 16.34 9.76 11.55
CA SER A 10 16.12 10.77 10.53
C SER A 10 14.73 10.72 9.94
N MET A 11 14.10 11.89 9.82
CA MET A 11 12.87 12.06 9.05
C MET A 11 13.12 11.86 7.55
N ILE A 12 12.33 11.02 6.92
CA ILE A 12 12.33 10.77 5.48
C ILE A 12 10.89 10.97 4.96
N PRO A 13 10.50 12.20 4.57
CA PRO A 13 9.11 12.54 4.22
C PRO A 13 8.74 12.12 2.80
N LEU A 14 9.06 10.89 2.41
CA LEU A 14 8.92 10.36 1.06
C LEU A 14 7.48 9.89 0.82
N GLY A 15 6.65 10.73 0.24
CA GLY A 15 5.24 10.45 -0.05
C GLY A 15 5.04 9.21 -0.91
N SER A 16 3.95 8.48 -0.64
CA SER A 16 3.62 7.16 -1.18
C SER A 16 4.65 6.05 -0.89
N CYS A 17 5.55 6.29 0.04
CA CYS A 17 6.57 5.34 0.46
C CYS A 17 6.85 5.44 1.95
N THR A 18 5.85 5.36 2.79
CA THR A 18 5.93 5.51 4.26
C THR A 18 7.27 5.10 4.85
N MET A 19 8.11 6.08 5.20
CA MET A 19 9.46 5.88 5.74
C MET A 19 9.47 6.32 7.20
N LYS A 20 8.72 5.63 8.04
CA LYS A 20 8.62 5.92 9.47
C LYS A 20 9.92 5.60 10.22
N LEU A 21 10.14 6.26 11.36
CA LEU A 21 11.17 5.84 12.28
C LEU A 21 10.85 4.45 12.84
N ASN A 22 11.84 3.58 12.86
CA ASN A 22 11.74 2.23 13.38
C ASN A 22 12.54 2.09 14.67
N ALA A 23 11.90 1.60 15.72
CA ALA A 23 12.57 1.30 16.97
C ALA A 23 13.54 0.12 16.78
N THR A 24 14.77 0.23 17.28
CA THR A 24 15.76 -0.86 17.24
C THR A 24 15.24 -2.14 17.90
N THR A 25 14.47 -2.00 18.99
CA THR A 25 13.89 -3.13 19.72
C THR A 25 13.03 -4.06 18.87
N ILE A 26 12.25 -3.53 17.91
CA ILE A 26 11.42 -4.39 17.05
C ILE A 26 12.26 -5.19 16.04
N MET A 27 13.48 -4.77 15.78
CA MET A 27 14.40 -5.47 14.87
C MET A 27 15.26 -6.51 15.59
N GLU A 28 15.27 -6.54 16.89
CA GLU A 28 16.12 -7.44 17.69
C GLU A 28 15.84 -8.90 17.39
N ALA A 29 14.58 -9.27 17.17
CA ALA A 29 14.16 -10.65 16.94
C ALA A 29 14.84 -11.30 15.71
N ILE A 30 15.20 -10.54 14.67
CA ILE A 30 15.90 -11.12 13.50
C ILE A 30 17.32 -11.59 13.83
N THR A 31 17.90 -11.14 14.95
CA THR A 31 19.24 -11.52 15.40
C THR A 31 19.24 -12.78 16.24
N TRP A 32 18.08 -13.24 16.70
CA TRP A 32 17.96 -14.46 17.50
C TRP A 32 18.19 -15.69 16.63
N PRO A 33 19.05 -16.63 17.06
CA PRO A 33 19.36 -17.82 16.28
C PRO A 33 18.12 -18.64 15.89
N GLU A 34 17.12 -18.65 16.76
CA GLU A 34 15.84 -19.36 16.58
C GLU A 34 15.07 -18.84 15.36
N PHE A 35 15.29 -17.60 14.93
CA PHE A 35 14.71 -17.03 13.71
C PHE A 35 15.72 -16.93 12.57
N GLY A 36 16.94 -16.46 12.85
CA GLY A 36 17.93 -16.16 11.83
C GLY A 36 18.63 -17.40 11.22
N HIS A 37 18.67 -18.54 11.94
CA HIS A 37 19.35 -19.74 11.51
C HIS A 37 18.41 -20.80 10.89
N ILE A 38 17.16 -20.47 10.63
CA ILE A 38 16.20 -21.36 9.98
C ILE A 38 16.20 -21.15 8.46
N HIS A 39 16.34 -22.27 7.73
CA HIS A 39 16.19 -22.24 6.28
C HIS A 39 14.71 -22.22 5.87
N PRO A 40 14.30 -21.47 4.82
CA PRO A 40 12.90 -21.38 4.37
C PRO A 40 12.24 -22.72 4.02
N PHE A 41 13.03 -23.73 3.67
CA PHE A 41 12.58 -25.09 3.33
C PHE A 41 12.92 -26.11 4.42
N ALA A 42 13.17 -25.67 5.64
CA ALA A 42 13.32 -26.60 6.77
C ALA A 42 12.00 -27.38 6.98
N PRO A 43 12.06 -28.64 7.42
CA PRO A 43 10.87 -29.45 7.67
C PRO A 43 9.92 -28.77 8.67
N VAL A 44 8.62 -28.82 8.38
CA VAL A 44 7.57 -28.10 9.15
C VAL A 44 7.55 -28.53 10.61
N ASP A 45 7.76 -29.82 10.89
CA ASP A 45 7.84 -30.38 12.24
C ASP A 45 9.02 -29.86 13.07
N GLN A 46 10.03 -29.29 12.43
CA GLN A 46 11.19 -28.67 13.08
C GLN A 46 11.07 -27.15 13.23
N THR A 47 10.03 -26.55 12.70
CA THR A 47 9.85 -25.09 12.61
C THR A 47 8.49 -24.62 13.10
N GLN A 48 7.85 -25.38 13.98
CA GLN A 48 6.48 -25.11 14.43
C GLN A 48 6.30 -23.68 14.99
N GLY A 49 7.19 -23.23 15.88
CA GLY A 49 7.10 -21.88 16.45
C GLY A 49 7.19 -20.76 15.40
N TYR A 50 7.94 -21.00 14.32
CA TYR A 50 8.00 -20.05 13.20
C TYR A 50 6.68 -20.00 12.42
N HIS A 51 6.08 -21.16 12.18
CA HIS A 51 4.76 -21.25 11.53
C HIS A 51 3.66 -20.63 12.39
N ASP A 52 3.70 -20.83 13.72
CA ASP A 52 2.75 -20.23 14.66
C ASP A 52 2.83 -18.70 14.61
N MET A 53 4.04 -18.13 14.64
CA MET A 53 4.26 -16.68 14.49
C MET A 53 3.72 -16.15 13.14
N ILE A 54 4.00 -16.83 12.03
CA ILE A 54 3.51 -16.43 10.71
C ILE A 54 1.99 -16.49 10.65
N HIS A 55 1.40 -17.55 11.21
CA HIS A 55 -0.05 -17.71 11.29
C HIS A 55 -0.69 -16.59 12.12
N GLU A 56 -0.16 -16.32 13.31
CA GLU A 56 -0.67 -15.27 14.19
C GLU A 56 -0.60 -13.88 13.52
N LEU A 57 0.56 -13.52 12.93
CA LEU A 57 0.71 -12.30 12.14
C LEU A 57 -0.32 -12.25 11.02
N GLY A 58 -0.53 -13.36 10.32
CA GLY A 58 -1.55 -13.47 9.26
C GLY A 58 -2.96 -13.17 9.78
N GLN A 59 -3.32 -13.73 10.92
CA GLN A 59 -4.63 -13.49 11.55
C GLN A 59 -4.81 -12.02 11.97
N TRP A 60 -3.76 -11.37 12.48
CA TRP A 60 -3.82 -9.94 12.81
C TRP A 60 -4.00 -9.07 11.56
N LEU A 61 -3.32 -9.40 10.47
CA LEU A 61 -3.47 -8.69 9.18
C LEU A 61 -4.87 -8.86 8.59
N ILE A 62 -5.43 -10.07 8.64
CA ILE A 62 -6.82 -10.34 8.23
C ILE A 62 -7.79 -9.50 9.06
N LYS A 63 -7.68 -9.53 10.39
CA LYS A 63 -8.55 -8.78 11.30
C LYS A 63 -8.44 -7.27 11.11
N SER A 64 -7.22 -6.77 10.89
CA SER A 64 -6.96 -5.33 10.73
C SER A 64 -7.41 -4.75 9.38
N THR A 65 -7.75 -5.61 8.43
CA THR A 65 -8.16 -5.22 7.08
C THR A 65 -9.59 -5.64 6.70
N GLY A 66 -10.22 -6.53 7.50
CA GLY A 66 -11.61 -6.99 7.28
C GLY A 66 -11.76 -8.00 6.15
N PHE A 67 -10.69 -8.71 5.81
CA PHE A 67 -10.71 -9.81 4.84
C PHE A 67 -10.84 -11.18 5.51
N ASN A 68 -10.80 -12.26 4.72
CA ASN A 68 -11.09 -13.62 5.19
C ASN A 68 -9.88 -14.57 5.09
N ALA A 69 -8.98 -14.32 4.16
CA ALA A 69 -7.83 -15.18 3.90
C ALA A 69 -6.60 -14.35 3.53
N ILE A 70 -5.42 -14.96 3.66
CA ILE A 70 -4.13 -14.30 3.41
C ILE A 70 -3.14 -15.27 2.77
N SER A 71 -2.27 -14.73 1.92
CA SER A 71 -1.02 -15.37 1.51
C SER A 71 0.15 -14.46 1.87
N MET A 72 1.13 -15.01 2.57
CA MET A 72 2.38 -14.34 2.92
C MET A 72 3.47 -14.53 1.85
N GLN A 73 3.12 -15.08 0.69
CA GLN A 73 4.09 -15.44 -0.34
C GLN A 73 4.71 -14.23 -1.06
N PRO A 74 3.97 -13.16 -1.44
CA PRO A 74 4.56 -12.04 -2.16
C PRO A 74 5.60 -11.29 -1.32
N ASN A 75 6.79 -11.04 -1.90
CA ASN A 75 7.91 -10.39 -1.23
C ASN A 75 8.09 -8.91 -1.60
N SER A 76 7.11 -8.32 -2.25
CA SER A 76 7.05 -6.87 -2.55
C SER A 76 5.62 -6.43 -2.83
N GLY A 77 5.36 -5.11 -2.80
CA GLY A 77 4.06 -4.56 -3.20
C GLY A 77 3.69 -4.94 -4.63
N ALA A 78 4.61 -4.81 -5.58
CA ALA A 78 4.39 -5.17 -6.98
C ALA A 78 4.09 -6.66 -7.17
N GLN A 79 4.73 -7.55 -6.42
CA GLN A 79 4.36 -8.96 -6.43
C GLN A 79 2.97 -9.20 -5.82
N GLY A 80 2.60 -8.48 -4.77
CA GLY A 80 1.25 -8.49 -4.22
C GLY A 80 0.21 -8.00 -5.22
N GLU A 81 0.52 -6.91 -5.95
CA GLU A 81 -0.34 -6.43 -7.04
C GLU A 81 -0.57 -7.52 -8.09
N TYR A 82 0.51 -8.10 -8.59
CA TYR A 82 0.44 -9.18 -9.59
C TYR A 82 -0.33 -10.39 -9.06
N ALA A 83 -0.05 -10.84 -7.84
CA ALA A 83 -0.74 -11.97 -7.21
C ALA A 83 -2.25 -11.74 -7.13
N GLY A 84 -2.69 -10.58 -6.63
CA GLY A 84 -4.11 -10.25 -6.50
C GLY A 84 -4.83 -10.17 -7.83
N LEU A 85 -4.21 -9.61 -8.85
CA LEU A 85 -4.78 -9.56 -10.20
C LEU A 85 -4.86 -10.97 -10.84
N MET A 86 -3.88 -11.82 -10.61
CA MET A 86 -3.91 -13.22 -11.06
C MET A 86 -4.98 -14.04 -10.34
N ILE A 87 -5.22 -13.79 -9.05
CA ILE A 87 -6.32 -14.40 -8.29
C ILE A 87 -7.67 -13.98 -8.89
N ILE A 88 -7.88 -12.70 -9.17
CA ILE A 88 -9.09 -12.21 -9.84
C ILE A 88 -9.26 -12.86 -11.22
N ARG A 89 -8.20 -12.97 -11.98
CA ARG A 89 -8.24 -13.62 -13.29
C ARG A 89 -8.60 -15.09 -13.20
N ALA A 90 -8.01 -15.83 -12.26
CA ALA A 90 -8.33 -17.24 -12.02
C ALA A 90 -9.79 -17.42 -11.59
N PHE A 91 -10.30 -16.56 -10.72
CA PHE A 91 -11.71 -16.52 -10.34
C PHE A 91 -12.63 -16.34 -11.55
N HIS A 92 -12.35 -15.38 -12.44
CA HIS A 92 -13.16 -15.19 -13.65
C HIS A 92 -13.09 -16.39 -14.60
N GLN A 93 -11.91 -17.00 -14.74
CA GLN A 93 -11.74 -18.20 -15.59
C GLN A 93 -12.55 -19.39 -15.05
N ASP A 94 -12.49 -19.63 -13.75
CA ASP A 94 -13.20 -20.73 -13.09
C ASP A 94 -14.74 -20.58 -13.20
N ASN A 95 -15.22 -19.34 -13.20
CA ASN A 95 -16.64 -19.01 -13.35
C ASN A 95 -17.10 -18.85 -14.83
N GLY A 96 -16.32 -19.30 -15.81
CA GLY A 96 -16.66 -19.21 -17.24
C GLY A 96 -16.57 -17.80 -17.82
N ASN A 97 -16.03 -16.85 -17.09
CA ASN A 97 -15.91 -15.44 -17.45
C ASN A 97 -14.51 -15.03 -17.90
N GLY A 98 -13.73 -15.95 -18.46
CA GLY A 98 -12.33 -15.71 -18.88
C GLY A 98 -12.16 -14.61 -19.95
N HIS A 99 -13.23 -14.15 -20.58
CA HIS A 99 -13.25 -13.01 -21.51
C HIS A 99 -13.13 -11.65 -20.81
N ARG A 100 -13.42 -11.57 -19.50
CA ARG A 100 -13.28 -10.36 -18.69
C ARG A 100 -11.80 -10.03 -18.50
N ASN A 101 -11.36 -8.94 -19.11
CA ASN A 101 -9.94 -8.56 -19.15
C ASN A 101 -9.71 -7.05 -19.05
N ILE A 102 -10.72 -6.25 -18.74
CA ILE A 102 -10.57 -4.80 -18.52
C ILE A 102 -10.30 -4.55 -17.03
N CYS A 103 -9.22 -3.81 -16.75
CA CYS A 103 -8.91 -3.28 -15.44
C CYS A 103 -9.08 -1.75 -15.48
N LEU A 104 -10.04 -1.24 -14.71
CA LEU A 104 -10.22 0.21 -14.52
C LEU A 104 -9.22 0.72 -13.48
N ILE A 105 -8.51 1.79 -13.79
CA ILE A 105 -7.49 2.36 -12.89
C ILE A 105 -7.64 3.88 -12.85
N PRO A 106 -7.90 4.50 -11.67
CA PRO A 106 -7.93 5.95 -11.54
C PRO A 106 -6.57 6.59 -11.84
N ALA A 107 -6.58 7.80 -12.39
CA ALA A 107 -5.36 8.59 -12.60
C ALA A 107 -4.60 8.91 -11.29
N SER A 108 -5.28 8.78 -10.15
CA SER A 108 -4.72 8.90 -8.80
C SER A 108 -4.16 7.58 -8.24
N ALA A 109 -4.04 6.53 -9.04
CA ALA A 109 -3.43 5.27 -8.63
C ALA A 109 -1.89 5.36 -8.65
N HIS A 110 -1.23 4.48 -7.90
CA HIS A 110 0.22 4.36 -7.94
C HIS A 110 0.69 3.95 -9.34
N GLY A 111 1.84 4.44 -9.77
CA GLY A 111 2.38 4.19 -11.12
C GLY A 111 2.66 2.72 -11.46
N THR A 112 2.81 1.84 -10.46
CA THR A 112 3.01 0.40 -10.66
C THR A 112 1.72 -0.35 -11.02
N ASN A 113 0.55 0.19 -10.66
CA ASN A 113 -0.73 -0.49 -10.87
C ASN A 113 -1.02 -0.81 -12.34
N PRO A 114 -0.86 0.14 -13.30
CA PRO A 114 -1.01 -0.18 -14.72
C PRO A 114 -0.05 -1.26 -15.22
N ALA A 115 1.20 -1.24 -14.77
CA ALA A 115 2.21 -2.23 -15.16
C ALA A 115 1.82 -3.63 -14.67
N SER A 116 1.40 -3.76 -13.41
CA SER A 116 0.94 -5.03 -12.85
C SER A 116 -0.30 -5.57 -13.56
N ALA A 117 -1.24 -4.70 -13.94
CA ALA A 117 -2.43 -5.09 -14.72
C ALA A 117 -2.05 -5.64 -16.10
N VAL A 118 -1.13 -4.99 -16.81
CA VAL A 118 -0.62 -5.47 -18.10
C VAL A 118 0.11 -6.80 -17.95
N MET A 119 0.95 -6.96 -16.92
CA MET A 119 1.63 -8.24 -16.63
C MET A 119 0.64 -9.37 -16.35
N ALA A 120 -0.48 -9.08 -15.69
CA ALA A 120 -1.57 -10.04 -15.46
C ALA A 120 -2.41 -10.32 -16.73
N GLY A 121 -2.07 -9.74 -17.89
CA GLY A 121 -2.79 -9.92 -19.15
C GLY A 121 -4.09 -9.12 -19.26
N MET A 122 -4.26 -8.08 -18.46
CA MET A 122 -5.42 -7.20 -18.49
C MET A 122 -5.16 -5.96 -19.36
N LYS A 123 -6.23 -5.36 -19.88
CA LYS A 123 -6.19 -4.08 -20.58
C LYS A 123 -6.57 -2.96 -19.63
N VAL A 124 -5.70 -1.99 -19.48
CA VAL A 124 -5.91 -0.85 -18.61
C VAL A 124 -6.82 0.18 -19.27
N VAL A 125 -7.81 0.65 -18.53
CA VAL A 125 -8.65 1.79 -18.88
C VAL A 125 -8.57 2.80 -17.74
N VAL A 126 -8.01 3.98 -18.03
CA VAL A 126 -7.78 5.02 -17.02
C VAL A 126 -9.08 5.78 -16.73
N ILE A 127 -9.40 5.95 -15.45
CA ILE A 127 -10.50 6.80 -14.98
C ILE A 127 -9.95 8.17 -14.60
N LYS A 128 -10.62 9.23 -15.03
CA LYS A 128 -10.24 10.60 -14.69
C LYS A 128 -10.48 10.90 -13.21
N CYS A 129 -9.72 11.85 -12.68
CA CYS A 129 -10.00 12.48 -11.39
C CYS A 129 -10.60 13.88 -11.58
N ASP A 130 -11.34 14.33 -10.57
CA ASP A 130 -11.92 15.66 -10.52
C ASP A 130 -10.91 16.71 -10.02
N LYS A 131 -11.35 17.97 -9.91
CA LYS A 131 -10.52 19.08 -9.43
C LYS A 131 -10.13 18.99 -7.94
N TYR A 132 -10.79 18.14 -7.16
CA TYR A 132 -10.51 17.93 -5.75
C TYR A 132 -9.55 16.77 -5.52
N GLY A 133 -9.19 16.05 -6.59
CA GLY A 133 -8.32 14.87 -6.56
C GLY A 133 -9.05 13.55 -6.37
N ASN A 134 -10.38 13.56 -6.34
CA ASN A 134 -11.23 12.37 -6.22
C ASN A 134 -11.53 11.76 -7.60
N ILE A 135 -12.00 10.51 -7.63
CA ILE A 135 -12.42 9.83 -8.84
C ILE A 135 -13.62 10.55 -9.46
N SER A 136 -13.58 10.82 -10.76
CA SER A 136 -14.71 11.37 -11.50
C SER A 136 -15.82 10.33 -11.64
N GLU A 137 -16.92 10.50 -10.91
CA GLU A 137 -18.06 9.58 -10.96
C GLU A 137 -18.66 9.44 -12.35
N ASP A 138 -18.79 10.55 -13.09
CA ASP A 138 -19.35 10.53 -14.44
C ASP A 138 -18.48 9.71 -15.40
N ASP A 139 -17.15 9.91 -15.34
CA ASP A 139 -16.21 9.15 -16.17
C ASP A 139 -16.20 7.67 -15.77
N LEU A 140 -16.28 7.37 -14.47
CA LEU A 140 -16.39 6.01 -13.97
C LEU A 140 -17.65 5.31 -14.48
N LYS A 141 -18.85 5.91 -14.28
CA LYS A 141 -20.13 5.36 -14.72
C LYS A 141 -20.14 5.09 -16.23
N ASN A 142 -19.63 6.03 -17.03
CA ASN A 142 -19.53 5.87 -18.47
C ASN A 142 -18.63 4.69 -18.87
N LYS A 143 -17.46 4.55 -18.25
CA LYS A 143 -16.52 3.46 -18.55
C LYS A 143 -16.99 2.10 -18.06
N VAL A 144 -17.60 2.04 -16.88
CA VAL A 144 -18.22 0.82 -16.38
C VAL A 144 -19.31 0.34 -17.33
N SER A 145 -20.20 1.22 -17.77
CA SER A 145 -21.24 0.88 -18.77
C SER A 145 -20.63 0.42 -20.10
N THR A 146 -19.63 1.13 -20.60
CA THR A 146 -18.97 0.83 -21.90
C THR A 146 -18.29 -0.54 -21.89
N TYR A 147 -17.67 -0.93 -20.77
CA TYR A 147 -16.89 -2.15 -20.66
C TYR A 147 -17.54 -3.25 -19.81
N SER A 148 -18.82 -3.11 -19.46
CA SER A 148 -19.55 -3.98 -18.53
C SER A 148 -19.34 -5.47 -18.78
N ASP A 149 -19.47 -5.92 -20.01
CA ASP A 149 -19.29 -7.33 -20.40
C ASP A 149 -17.86 -7.85 -20.16
N ARG A 150 -16.87 -6.97 -20.25
CA ARG A 150 -15.45 -7.30 -20.17
C ARG A 150 -14.77 -6.82 -18.90
N LEU A 151 -15.48 -6.21 -17.98
CA LEU A 151 -14.94 -5.66 -16.74
C LEU A 151 -14.45 -6.80 -15.84
N ALA A 152 -13.13 -6.91 -15.67
CA ALA A 152 -12.53 -7.89 -14.76
C ALA A 152 -12.42 -7.31 -13.36
N CYS A 153 -11.88 -6.09 -13.24
CA CYS A 153 -11.71 -5.44 -11.95
C CYS A 153 -11.53 -3.93 -12.07
N MET A 154 -11.64 -3.27 -10.93
CA MET A 154 -11.10 -1.93 -10.72
C MET A 154 -9.99 -1.99 -9.68
N MET A 155 -8.86 -1.32 -9.94
CA MET A 155 -7.71 -1.24 -9.04
C MET A 155 -7.63 0.16 -8.46
N ILE A 156 -7.79 0.29 -7.15
CA ILE A 156 -7.90 1.59 -6.44
C ILE A 156 -6.80 1.68 -5.38
N THR A 157 -5.99 2.74 -5.42
CA THR A 157 -5.13 3.12 -4.29
C THR A 157 -5.99 3.89 -3.28
N TYR A 158 -6.07 3.43 -2.02
CA TYR A 158 -6.91 4.07 -1.01
C TYR A 158 -6.16 4.22 0.33
N PRO A 159 -6.12 5.46 0.91
CA PRO A 159 -6.41 6.72 0.22
C PRO A 159 -5.52 6.92 -1.00
N SER A 160 -5.92 7.79 -1.94
CA SER A 160 -5.23 7.94 -3.23
C SER A 160 -3.87 8.63 -3.09
N THR A 161 -3.00 8.50 -4.13
CA THR A 161 -1.73 9.23 -4.18
C THR A 161 -1.90 10.75 -4.28
N HIS A 162 -3.12 11.24 -4.48
CA HIS A 162 -3.44 12.66 -4.34
C HIS A 162 -3.52 13.12 -2.87
N GLY A 163 -3.34 12.19 -1.92
CA GLY A 163 -3.44 12.46 -0.48
C GLY A 163 -4.88 12.71 -0.02
N VAL A 164 -5.86 12.12 -0.68
CA VAL A 164 -7.29 12.31 -0.38
C VAL A 164 -8.02 10.98 -0.22
N PHE A 165 -9.03 10.97 0.64
CA PHE A 165 -9.97 9.86 0.78
C PHE A 165 -11.10 9.99 -0.25
N GLU A 166 -11.46 8.87 -0.90
CA GLU A 166 -12.64 8.79 -1.74
C GLU A 166 -13.89 8.72 -0.87
N HIS A 167 -14.75 9.74 -0.95
CA HIS A 167 -15.98 9.80 -0.14
C HIS A 167 -16.98 8.73 -0.52
N THR A 168 -17.07 8.43 -1.81
CA THR A 168 -18.02 7.49 -2.42
C THR A 168 -17.43 6.11 -2.63
N ILE A 169 -16.39 5.73 -1.87
CA ILE A 169 -15.69 4.44 -2.07
C ILE A 169 -16.64 3.23 -2.04
N LYS A 170 -17.66 3.24 -1.16
CA LYS A 170 -18.63 2.16 -1.08
C LYS A 170 -19.49 2.07 -2.35
N ASP A 171 -19.94 3.22 -2.86
CA ASP A 171 -20.75 3.29 -4.06
C ASP A 171 -19.93 2.89 -5.31
N ILE A 172 -18.65 3.27 -5.33
CA ILE A 172 -17.71 2.85 -6.36
C ILE A 172 -17.55 1.32 -6.36
N CYS A 173 -17.30 0.72 -5.20
CA CYS A 173 -17.16 -0.74 -5.08
C CYS A 173 -18.45 -1.44 -5.52
N HIS A 174 -19.60 -0.96 -5.06
CA HIS A 174 -20.91 -1.51 -5.42
C HIS A 174 -21.16 -1.47 -6.94
N LEU A 175 -20.88 -0.33 -7.58
CA LEU A 175 -21.00 -0.17 -9.02
C LEU A 175 -20.13 -1.19 -9.80
N ILE A 176 -18.91 -1.46 -9.34
CA ILE A 176 -18.03 -2.45 -9.97
C ILE A 176 -18.62 -3.85 -9.84
N HIS A 177 -19.11 -4.21 -8.64
CA HIS A 177 -19.73 -5.51 -8.37
C HIS A 177 -21.01 -5.74 -9.18
N GLU A 178 -21.90 -4.74 -9.31
CA GLU A 178 -23.11 -4.82 -10.13
C GLU A 178 -22.82 -5.18 -11.60
N HIS A 179 -21.63 -4.83 -12.10
CA HIS A 179 -21.19 -5.14 -13.44
C HIS A 179 -20.26 -6.39 -13.50
N GLY A 180 -20.21 -7.18 -12.42
CA GLY A 180 -19.48 -8.45 -12.34
C GLY A 180 -17.97 -8.30 -12.21
N GLY A 181 -17.44 -7.09 -11.99
CA GLY A 181 -16.03 -6.85 -11.71
C GLY A 181 -15.66 -7.11 -10.25
N GLN A 182 -14.37 -7.24 -9.96
CA GLN A 182 -13.81 -7.33 -8.61
C GLN A 182 -13.11 -6.04 -8.23
N VAL A 183 -13.03 -5.72 -6.94
CA VAL A 183 -12.34 -4.52 -6.45
C VAL A 183 -11.01 -4.91 -5.83
N TYR A 184 -9.93 -4.48 -6.46
CA TYR A 184 -8.58 -4.56 -5.93
C TYR A 184 -8.23 -3.26 -5.19
N ILE A 185 -7.86 -3.36 -3.91
CA ILE A 185 -7.38 -2.23 -3.12
C ILE A 185 -5.85 -2.26 -3.08
N ASP A 186 -5.21 -1.21 -3.56
CA ASP A 186 -3.79 -0.99 -3.31
C ASP A 186 -3.63 -0.52 -1.85
N GLY A 187 -3.10 -1.40 -1.03
CA GLY A 187 -2.93 -1.20 0.41
C GLY A 187 -1.62 -0.55 0.82
N ALA A 188 -0.87 0.03 -0.13
CA ALA A 188 0.36 0.76 0.18
C ALA A 188 0.14 1.86 1.22
N ASN A 189 -1.04 2.47 1.23
CA ASN A 189 -1.42 3.56 2.13
C ASN A 189 -2.20 3.10 3.38
N LEU A 190 -2.05 1.83 3.80
CA LEU A 190 -2.70 1.27 5.00
C LEU A 190 -2.34 2.07 6.27
N ASN A 191 -1.22 2.79 6.28
CA ASN A 191 -0.82 3.70 7.36
C ASN A 191 -1.89 4.78 7.67
N ALA A 192 -2.77 5.09 6.72
CA ALA A 192 -3.88 6.02 6.90
C ALA A 192 -5.21 5.33 7.24
N MET A 193 -5.25 4.00 7.34
CA MET A 193 -6.50 3.24 7.51
C MET A 193 -6.53 2.39 8.77
N LEU A 194 -5.39 1.90 9.22
CA LEU A 194 -5.26 0.88 10.26
C LEU A 194 -5.98 1.30 11.57
N GLY A 195 -6.95 0.49 11.97
CA GLY A 195 -7.77 0.75 13.15
C GLY A 195 -8.84 1.85 13.00
N LEU A 196 -8.97 2.46 11.81
CA LEU A 196 -10.00 3.47 11.49
C LEU A 196 -11.04 2.96 10.49
N CYS A 197 -10.62 2.18 9.49
CA CYS A 197 -11.53 1.55 8.54
C CYS A 197 -10.99 0.19 8.11
N LEU A 198 -11.88 -0.64 7.59
CA LEU A 198 -11.62 -2.00 7.15
C LEU A 198 -11.87 -2.11 5.64
N PRO A 199 -10.83 -2.14 4.79
CA PRO A 199 -10.99 -2.19 3.34
C PRO A 199 -11.88 -3.34 2.84
N GLY A 200 -11.81 -4.49 3.48
CA GLY A 200 -12.69 -5.59 3.16
C GLY A 200 -14.17 -5.31 3.44
N GLU A 201 -14.53 -4.41 4.36
CA GLU A 201 -15.91 -4.10 4.70
C GLU A 201 -16.51 -2.97 3.87
N PHE A 202 -15.69 -2.11 3.28
CA PHE A 202 -16.24 -1.10 2.38
C PHE A 202 -16.37 -1.58 0.92
N GLY A 203 -15.96 -2.82 0.61
CA GLY A 203 -16.18 -3.42 -0.70
C GLY A 203 -14.92 -3.90 -1.42
N GLY A 204 -13.76 -3.91 -0.78
CA GLY A 204 -12.56 -4.53 -1.34
C GLY A 204 -12.68 -6.05 -1.40
N ASP A 205 -12.30 -6.67 -2.53
CA ASP A 205 -12.28 -8.13 -2.71
C ASP A 205 -10.89 -8.71 -2.47
N VAL A 206 -9.86 -7.98 -2.84
CA VAL A 206 -8.47 -8.35 -2.64
C VAL A 206 -7.63 -7.10 -2.38
N MET A 207 -6.60 -7.23 -1.55
CA MET A 207 -5.71 -6.13 -1.18
C MET A 207 -4.31 -6.66 -0.91
N HIS A 208 -3.27 -5.97 -1.42
CA HIS A 208 -1.91 -6.22 -0.91
C HIS A 208 -1.58 -5.28 0.25
N ILE A 209 -0.67 -5.73 1.10
CA ILE A 209 -0.20 -4.99 2.26
C ILE A 209 1.31 -4.83 2.17
N ASN A 210 1.81 -3.59 2.27
CA ASN A 210 3.25 -3.36 2.31
C ASN A 210 3.73 -3.36 3.77
N LEU A 211 4.28 -4.48 4.25
CA LEU A 211 4.79 -4.55 5.63
C LEU A 211 5.95 -3.55 5.86
N HIS A 212 6.73 -3.27 4.81
CA HIS A 212 7.82 -2.29 4.83
C HIS A 212 7.37 -0.82 4.83
N LYS A 213 6.07 -0.55 4.82
CA LYS A 213 5.50 0.80 4.99
C LYS A 213 4.82 0.92 6.35
N THR A 214 3.71 0.21 6.53
CA THR A 214 2.87 0.32 7.74
C THR A 214 3.41 -0.44 8.94
N PHE A 215 4.08 -1.59 8.72
CA PHE A 215 4.46 -2.53 9.78
C PHE A 215 5.98 -2.63 10.00
N SER A 216 6.69 -1.55 9.70
CA SER A 216 8.06 -1.26 10.18
C SER A 216 9.18 -2.24 9.77
N ILE A 217 8.98 -3.16 8.83
CA ILE A 217 10.13 -3.91 8.31
C ILE A 217 11.02 -2.99 7.47
N PRO A 218 12.34 -3.22 7.45
CA PRO A 218 13.25 -2.42 6.63
C PRO A 218 12.94 -2.61 5.15
N HIS A 219 13.09 -1.55 4.36
CA HIS A 219 13.02 -1.60 2.90
C HIS A 219 14.38 -1.97 2.28
N GLY A 220 15.45 -1.79 3.04
CA GLY A 220 16.79 -2.26 2.76
C GLY A 220 17.42 -1.72 1.47
N GLY A 221 17.09 -0.49 1.06
CA GLY A 221 17.61 0.07 -0.19
C GLY A 221 17.18 -0.70 -1.44
N GLY A 222 16.01 -1.33 -1.42
CA GLY A 222 15.51 -2.25 -2.43
C GLY A 222 15.70 -3.73 -2.06
N GLY A 223 16.14 -3.99 -0.81
CA GLY A 223 16.30 -5.32 -0.23
C GLY A 223 14.97 -5.95 0.19
N PRO A 224 15.00 -6.89 1.16
CA PRO A 224 13.87 -7.72 1.46
C PRO A 224 12.65 -6.90 1.84
N GLY A 225 11.55 -7.11 1.13
CA GLY A 225 10.26 -6.52 1.40
C GLY A 225 9.22 -7.62 1.57
N MET A 226 8.01 -7.24 1.98
CA MET A 226 6.88 -8.15 2.05
C MET A 226 5.62 -7.44 1.56
N GLY A 227 4.87 -8.12 0.70
CA GLY A 227 3.61 -7.65 0.15
C GLY A 227 2.50 -8.69 0.29
N PRO A 228 2.16 -9.15 1.52
CA PRO A 228 1.10 -10.12 1.71
C PRO A 228 -0.18 -9.71 1.00
N ILE A 229 -0.90 -10.70 0.48
CA ILE A 229 -2.19 -10.50 -0.17
C ILE A 229 -3.31 -11.05 0.72
N VAL A 230 -4.29 -10.22 1.02
CA VAL A 230 -5.53 -10.60 1.72
C VAL A 230 -6.70 -10.55 0.76
N CYS A 231 -7.67 -11.44 0.94
CA CYS A 231 -8.83 -11.50 0.05
C CYS A 231 -10.12 -11.94 0.77
N LYS A 232 -11.26 -11.68 0.11
CA LYS A 232 -12.56 -12.19 0.51
C LYS A 232 -12.67 -13.69 0.28
N GLN A 233 -13.62 -14.33 0.99
CA GLN A 233 -13.80 -15.79 1.00
C GLN A 233 -13.95 -16.40 -0.41
N HIS A 234 -14.65 -15.74 -1.34
CA HIS A 234 -14.85 -16.26 -2.69
C HIS A 234 -13.57 -16.29 -3.54
N LEU A 235 -12.55 -15.51 -3.18
CA LEU A 235 -11.25 -15.50 -3.84
C LEU A 235 -10.21 -16.40 -3.14
N SER A 236 -10.47 -16.83 -1.90
CA SER A 236 -9.52 -17.64 -1.13
C SER A 236 -9.11 -18.96 -1.80
N PRO A 237 -9.98 -19.67 -2.58
CA PRO A 237 -9.56 -20.87 -3.28
C PRO A 237 -8.43 -20.67 -4.29
N PHE A 238 -8.21 -19.43 -4.75
CA PHE A 238 -7.23 -19.08 -5.78
C PHE A 238 -5.93 -18.53 -5.24
N LEU A 239 -5.74 -18.45 -3.90
CA LEU A 239 -4.47 -18.01 -3.29
C LEU A 239 -3.29 -18.84 -3.80
N PRO A 240 -2.10 -18.21 -4.01
CA PRO A 240 -0.97 -18.84 -4.67
C PRO A 240 -0.46 -20.07 -3.92
N ASN A 241 -0.28 -21.17 -4.63
CA ASN A 241 0.34 -22.40 -4.16
C ASN A 241 1.86 -22.34 -4.26
N HIS A 242 2.54 -23.28 -3.61
CA HIS A 242 3.98 -23.45 -3.70
C HIS A 242 4.34 -24.93 -3.85
N SER A 243 5.32 -25.24 -4.69
CA SER A 243 5.71 -26.64 -4.99
C SER A 243 6.29 -27.41 -3.80
N GLN A 244 6.86 -26.70 -2.82
CA GLN A 244 7.54 -27.29 -1.67
C GLN A 244 6.67 -27.29 -0.40
N MET A 245 5.57 -26.55 -0.38
CA MET A 245 4.72 -26.41 0.80
C MET A 245 3.29 -26.06 0.41
N ASN A 246 2.32 -26.68 1.03
CA ASN A 246 0.91 -26.39 0.82
C ASN A 246 0.52 -25.11 1.58
N VAL A 247 0.56 -23.95 0.92
CA VAL A 247 0.27 -22.62 1.50
C VAL A 247 -0.85 -21.87 0.79
N GLY A 248 -1.40 -22.42 -0.29
CA GLY A 248 -2.38 -21.78 -1.15
C GLY A 248 -3.79 -22.33 -1.03
N GLY A 249 -4.66 -21.93 -1.95
CA GLY A 249 -6.02 -22.41 -2.07
C GLY A 249 -6.12 -23.69 -2.90
N GLU A 250 -7.29 -24.38 -2.83
CA GLU A 250 -7.56 -25.63 -3.57
C GLU A 250 -7.44 -25.49 -5.09
N LYS A 251 -7.74 -24.31 -5.63
CA LYS A 251 -7.60 -23.92 -7.04
C LYS A 251 -6.48 -22.90 -7.24
N GLY A 252 -5.49 -22.91 -6.34
CA GLY A 252 -4.48 -21.89 -6.24
C GLY A 252 -3.71 -21.64 -7.52
N ILE A 253 -3.44 -20.39 -7.81
CA ILE A 253 -2.52 -20.01 -8.89
C ILE A 253 -1.09 -20.51 -8.61
N SER A 254 -0.24 -20.48 -9.62
CA SER A 254 1.17 -20.83 -9.48
C SER A 254 1.89 -19.97 -8.44
N ALA A 255 3.05 -20.45 -7.97
CA ALA A 255 3.88 -19.70 -7.04
C ALA A 255 4.24 -18.30 -7.56
N ILE A 256 4.19 -17.33 -6.68
CA ILE A 256 4.50 -15.92 -6.96
C ILE A 256 5.96 -15.62 -6.60
N SER A 257 6.49 -16.24 -5.56
CA SER A 257 7.89 -16.11 -5.14
C SER A 257 8.57 -17.46 -4.98
N SER A 258 9.90 -17.45 -4.88
CA SER A 258 10.70 -18.68 -4.75
C SER A 258 10.53 -19.38 -3.40
N ALA A 259 10.14 -18.63 -2.36
CA ALA A 259 9.92 -19.18 -1.02
C ALA A 259 8.43 -19.08 -0.63
N PRO A 260 7.94 -20.04 0.18
CA PRO A 260 6.51 -20.13 0.52
C PRO A 260 5.98 -18.94 1.32
N PHE A 261 6.86 -18.20 2.03
CA PHE A 261 6.52 -17.04 2.84
C PHE A 261 7.33 -15.79 2.47
N GLY A 262 7.68 -15.64 1.19
CA GLY A 262 8.44 -14.50 0.68
C GLY A 262 9.77 -14.30 1.41
N SER A 263 10.05 -13.10 1.92
CA SER A 263 11.24 -12.78 2.73
C SER A 263 10.96 -13.08 4.21
N SER A 264 10.79 -14.34 4.56
CA SER A 264 10.23 -14.80 5.84
C SER A 264 11.02 -14.36 7.08
N SER A 265 12.35 -14.20 6.98
CA SER A 265 13.21 -13.82 8.12
C SER A 265 12.82 -12.47 8.75
N ILE A 266 12.24 -11.55 7.97
CA ILE A 266 11.85 -10.22 8.46
C ILE A 266 10.41 -10.15 9.01
N LEU A 267 9.64 -11.21 8.92
CA LEU A 267 8.26 -11.24 9.42
C LEU A 267 8.18 -11.07 10.95
N SER A 268 9.21 -11.52 11.67
CA SER A 268 9.33 -11.33 13.12
C SER A 268 9.34 -9.86 13.53
N ILE A 269 9.80 -8.94 12.67
CA ILE A 269 9.78 -7.49 12.92
C ILE A 269 8.34 -6.97 12.94
N SER A 270 7.54 -7.31 11.92
CA SER A 270 6.13 -6.89 11.89
C SER A 270 5.32 -7.53 13.00
N TRP A 271 5.61 -8.79 13.34
CA TRP A 271 4.99 -9.47 14.48
C TRP A 271 5.29 -8.74 15.79
N ALA A 272 6.58 -8.46 16.08
CA ALA A 272 6.98 -7.71 17.27
C ALA A 272 6.40 -6.29 17.30
N TYR A 273 6.35 -5.60 16.16
CA TYR A 273 5.73 -4.28 16.05
C TYR A 273 4.25 -4.31 16.43
N MET A 274 3.48 -5.24 15.88
CA MET A 274 2.04 -5.34 16.15
C MET A 274 1.77 -5.74 17.60
N GLU A 275 2.56 -6.66 18.15
CA GLU A 275 2.45 -7.10 19.55
C GLU A 275 2.73 -5.95 20.52
N LEU A 276 3.83 -5.22 20.32
CA LEU A 276 4.23 -4.11 21.20
C LEU A 276 3.27 -2.92 21.09
N MET A 277 2.75 -2.62 19.90
CA MET A 277 1.82 -1.52 19.71
C MET A 277 0.42 -1.82 20.23
N GLY A 278 -0.03 -3.06 20.08
CA GLY A 278 -1.40 -3.45 20.32
C GLY A 278 -2.42 -2.68 19.47
N LEU A 279 -3.69 -3.03 19.55
CA LEU A 279 -4.75 -2.39 18.75
C LEU A 279 -4.83 -0.88 18.99
N SER A 280 -4.70 -0.44 20.25
CA SER A 280 -4.79 0.98 20.62
C SER A 280 -3.62 1.79 20.08
N GLY A 281 -2.39 1.25 20.12
CA GLY A 281 -1.21 1.87 19.58
C GLY A 281 -1.25 1.99 18.06
N LEU A 282 -1.66 0.92 17.37
CA LEU A 282 -1.81 0.92 15.91
C LEU A 282 -2.83 1.96 15.44
N LYS A 283 -4.00 2.02 16.11
CA LYS A 283 -5.02 3.06 15.82
C LYS A 283 -4.49 4.46 16.07
N LYS A 284 -3.77 4.69 17.18
CA LYS A 284 -3.17 5.97 17.51
C LYS A 284 -2.12 6.38 16.49
N ALA A 285 -1.30 5.44 16.02
CA ALA A 285 -0.32 5.67 14.96
C ALA A 285 -0.99 6.24 13.69
N THR A 286 -2.06 5.61 13.21
CA THR A 286 -2.83 6.09 12.05
C THR A 286 -3.41 7.49 12.28
N GLN A 287 -3.99 7.74 13.45
CA GLN A 287 -4.54 9.05 13.80
C GLN A 287 -3.46 10.16 13.78
N ILE A 288 -2.27 9.86 14.33
CA ILE A 288 -1.15 10.80 14.34
C ILE A 288 -0.59 11.01 12.93
N ALA A 289 -0.49 9.97 12.11
CA ALA A 289 -0.04 10.11 10.72
C ALA A 289 -0.90 11.12 9.94
N ILE A 290 -2.23 10.98 10.04
CA ILE A 290 -3.19 11.92 9.42
C ILE A 290 -3.08 13.32 10.03
N LEU A 291 -2.96 13.41 11.35
CA LEU A 291 -2.81 14.69 12.05
C LEU A 291 -1.54 15.43 11.62
N ASN A 292 -0.40 14.74 11.58
CA ASN A 292 0.88 15.32 11.20
C ASN A 292 0.87 15.84 9.76
N ALA A 293 0.33 15.08 8.82
CA ALA A 293 0.19 15.52 7.43
C ALA A 293 -0.66 16.80 7.33
N ASN A 294 -1.80 16.84 7.99
CA ASN A 294 -2.67 18.02 7.99
C ASN A 294 -2.05 19.21 8.74
N TYR A 295 -1.29 18.97 9.81
CA TYR A 295 -0.54 20.01 10.52
C TYR A 295 0.48 20.67 9.60
N MET A 296 1.32 19.87 8.93
CA MET A 296 2.32 20.38 7.99
C MET A 296 1.67 21.08 6.79
N ALA A 297 0.66 20.47 6.16
CA ALA A 297 -0.09 21.08 5.07
C ALA A 297 -0.66 22.45 5.47
N ASN A 298 -1.19 22.58 6.71
CA ASN A 298 -1.73 23.84 7.20
C ASN A 298 -0.63 24.89 7.45
N LYS A 299 0.57 24.49 7.84
CA LYS A 299 1.73 25.39 7.98
C LYS A 299 2.26 25.85 6.64
N LEU A 300 2.43 24.91 5.71
CA LEU A 300 3.05 25.16 4.40
C LEU A 300 2.10 25.90 3.43
N LYS A 301 0.79 25.80 3.56
CA LYS A 301 -0.19 26.48 2.67
C LYS A 301 -0.04 28.00 2.60
N LYS A 302 0.67 28.61 3.56
CA LYS A 302 0.97 30.05 3.56
C LYS A 302 2.01 30.42 2.50
N TYR A 303 2.82 29.46 2.07
CA TYR A 303 3.95 29.64 1.18
C TYR A 303 3.77 28.92 -0.14
N PHE A 304 3.13 27.74 -0.10
CA PHE A 304 2.94 26.86 -1.24
C PHE A 304 1.50 26.41 -1.33
N PRO A 305 0.85 26.45 -2.50
CA PRO A 305 -0.48 25.86 -2.67
C PRO A 305 -0.47 24.36 -2.35
N ILE A 306 -1.45 23.89 -1.59
CA ILE A 306 -1.72 22.45 -1.43
C ILE A 306 -2.60 22.02 -2.60
N LEU A 307 -2.11 21.13 -3.44
CA LEU A 307 -2.72 20.86 -4.75
C LEU A 307 -4.10 20.20 -4.64
N TYR A 308 -4.23 19.18 -3.75
CA TYR A 308 -5.50 18.49 -3.51
C TYR A 308 -5.79 18.43 -2.02
N ARG A 309 -7.07 18.56 -1.66
CA ARG A 309 -7.53 18.50 -0.27
C ARG A 309 -8.86 17.76 -0.13
N GLY A 310 -9.27 17.03 -1.14
CA GLY A 310 -10.57 16.38 -1.17
C GLY A 310 -11.74 17.36 -0.98
N MET A 311 -12.93 16.85 -0.95
CA MET A 311 -14.14 17.67 -0.70
C MET A 311 -14.25 18.14 0.75
N SER A 312 -13.64 17.42 1.69
CA SER A 312 -13.62 17.77 3.13
C SER A 312 -12.69 18.93 3.48
N GLY A 313 -11.77 19.30 2.56
CA GLY A 313 -10.74 20.29 2.82
C GLY A 313 -9.56 19.77 3.65
N PHE A 314 -9.47 18.45 3.89
CA PHE A 314 -8.41 17.78 4.61
C PHE A 314 -7.66 16.80 3.72
N ASN A 315 -6.42 16.51 4.12
CA ASN A 315 -5.59 15.47 3.50
C ASN A 315 -5.64 14.17 4.31
N ALA A 316 -5.20 13.07 3.70
CA ALA A 316 -4.94 11.81 4.38
C ALA A 316 -3.62 11.89 5.19
N HIS A 317 -2.76 10.90 5.09
CA HIS A 317 -1.46 10.84 5.78
C HIS A 317 -0.33 11.52 5.00
N GLU A 318 -0.59 11.96 3.79
CA GLU A 318 0.33 12.65 2.89
C GLU A 318 -0.39 13.79 2.16
N PHE A 319 0.38 14.72 1.58
CA PHE A 319 -0.16 15.85 0.84
C PHE A 319 0.83 16.32 -0.22
N ILE A 320 0.34 17.09 -1.19
CA ILE A 320 1.12 17.58 -2.33
C ILE A 320 1.21 19.09 -2.29
N ILE A 321 2.44 19.64 -2.30
CA ILE A 321 2.68 21.08 -2.53
C ILE A 321 2.99 21.33 -3.99
N ASP A 322 2.40 22.43 -4.53
CA ASP A 322 2.57 22.83 -5.91
C ASP A 322 3.67 23.89 -6.03
N LEU A 323 4.74 23.60 -6.76
CA LEU A 323 5.88 24.48 -6.96
C LEU A 323 5.93 25.09 -8.36
N ARG A 324 4.93 24.82 -9.23
CA ARG A 324 4.94 25.26 -10.62
C ARG A 324 4.93 26.77 -10.76
N GLN A 325 4.21 27.49 -9.87
CA GLN A 325 4.23 28.94 -9.86
C GLN A 325 5.57 29.50 -9.39
N LEU A 326 6.15 28.96 -8.33
CA LEU A 326 7.49 29.30 -7.85
C LEU A 326 8.53 29.18 -8.97
N LYS A 327 8.51 28.05 -9.68
CA LYS A 327 9.39 27.79 -10.82
C LYS A 327 9.24 28.83 -11.92
N LYS A 328 8.00 29.21 -12.25
CA LYS A 328 7.70 30.22 -13.27
C LYS A 328 8.22 31.62 -12.88
N GLU A 329 8.11 31.98 -11.62
CA GLU A 329 8.45 33.33 -11.13
C GLU A 329 9.93 33.51 -10.80
N SER A 330 10.59 32.46 -10.28
CA SER A 330 11.97 32.55 -9.77
C SER A 330 12.98 31.64 -10.48
N GLY A 331 12.51 30.73 -11.32
CA GLY A 331 13.36 29.69 -11.91
C GLY A 331 13.69 28.52 -10.96
N ILE A 332 13.29 28.59 -9.67
CA ILE A 332 13.57 27.54 -8.67
C ILE A 332 12.64 26.35 -8.93
N SER A 333 13.23 25.20 -9.23
CA SER A 333 12.52 23.97 -9.51
C SER A 333 12.24 23.14 -8.24
N GLU A 334 11.39 22.12 -8.38
CA GLU A 334 11.16 21.09 -7.37
C GLU A 334 12.45 20.36 -6.97
N GLU A 335 13.38 20.19 -7.92
CA GLU A 335 14.70 19.59 -7.67
C GLU A 335 15.57 20.52 -6.81
N ASP A 336 15.56 21.83 -7.07
CA ASP A 336 16.31 22.80 -6.27
C ASP A 336 15.81 22.84 -4.81
N VAL A 337 14.48 22.81 -4.62
CA VAL A 337 13.87 22.74 -3.30
C VAL A 337 14.26 21.44 -2.60
N ALA A 338 14.19 20.29 -3.27
CA ALA A 338 14.58 19.00 -2.75
C ALA A 338 16.06 18.99 -2.30
N LYS A 339 16.98 19.48 -3.13
CA LYS A 339 18.41 19.62 -2.80
C LYS A 339 18.62 20.56 -1.61
N ARG A 340 17.86 21.66 -1.56
CA ARG A 340 17.97 22.60 -0.45
C ARG A 340 17.50 22.00 0.88
N LEU A 341 16.49 21.14 0.89
CA LEU A 341 16.08 20.39 2.07
C LEU A 341 17.20 19.50 2.60
N MET A 342 17.99 18.90 1.71
CA MET A 342 19.15 18.07 2.12
C MET A 342 20.22 18.91 2.85
N ASP A 343 20.39 20.18 2.51
CA ASP A 343 21.30 21.10 3.25
C ASP A 343 20.83 21.32 4.70
N TYR A 344 19.54 21.17 4.96
CA TYR A 344 18.95 21.24 6.30
C TYR A 344 18.87 19.88 7.01
N GLY A 345 19.42 18.82 6.41
CA GLY A 345 19.47 17.47 6.99
C GLY A 345 18.23 16.63 6.73
N PHE A 346 17.32 17.04 5.82
CA PHE A 346 16.16 16.25 5.46
C PHE A 346 16.41 15.45 4.18
N HIS A 347 15.90 14.23 4.13
CA HIS A 347 15.74 13.53 2.88
C HIS A 347 14.70 14.27 2.01
N ALA A 348 14.94 14.35 0.70
CA ALA A 348 13.99 14.98 -0.22
C ALA A 348 12.63 14.23 -0.23
N PRO A 349 11.50 14.96 -0.25
CA PRO A 349 10.20 14.37 -0.54
C PRO A 349 10.14 13.79 -1.95
N THR A 350 9.09 13.03 -2.27
CA THR A 350 8.85 12.52 -3.61
C THR A 350 8.62 13.68 -4.59
N MET A 351 9.46 13.75 -5.63
CA MET A 351 9.43 14.82 -6.63
C MET A 351 8.59 14.45 -7.84
N SER A 352 7.84 15.44 -8.37
CA SER A 352 7.13 15.35 -9.66
C SER A 352 6.25 14.10 -9.81
N PHE A 353 5.69 13.62 -8.71
CA PHE A 353 4.75 12.51 -8.66
C PHE A 353 3.66 12.81 -7.62
N PRO A 354 2.38 12.48 -7.89
CA PRO A 354 1.80 12.02 -9.16
C PRO A 354 1.67 13.14 -10.21
N VAL A 355 1.99 14.37 -9.85
CA VAL A 355 1.87 15.55 -10.73
C VAL A 355 3.25 16.17 -10.94
N PRO A 356 3.67 16.42 -12.20
CA PRO A 356 4.93 17.10 -12.47
C PRO A 356 5.02 18.50 -11.83
N GLY A 357 6.20 18.87 -11.32
CA GLY A 357 6.44 20.17 -10.72
C GLY A 357 5.92 20.31 -9.27
N THR A 358 5.73 19.20 -8.58
CA THR A 358 5.23 19.14 -7.19
C THR A 358 6.15 18.36 -6.28
N LEU A 359 5.94 18.49 -4.97
CA LEU A 359 6.52 17.60 -3.97
C LEU A 359 5.41 16.94 -3.18
N MET A 360 5.49 15.62 -3.02
CA MET A 360 4.58 14.83 -2.18
C MET A 360 5.26 14.52 -0.86
N ILE A 361 4.63 14.92 0.23
CA ILE A 361 5.20 14.89 1.58
C ILE A 361 4.38 13.97 2.47
N GLU A 362 5.05 12.99 3.06
CA GLU A 362 4.50 12.10 4.10
C GLU A 362 5.36 12.21 5.37
N PRO A 363 4.90 12.93 6.41
CA PRO A 363 5.69 13.09 7.64
C PRO A 363 5.68 11.85 8.54
N THR A 364 4.77 10.92 8.32
CA THR A 364 4.47 9.76 9.17
C THR A 364 3.94 10.11 10.57
N GLU A 365 3.68 9.09 11.37
CA GLU A 365 3.27 9.23 12.78
C GLU A 365 4.45 9.28 13.75
N SER A 366 5.63 8.89 13.27
CA SER A 366 6.79 8.65 14.13
C SER A 366 7.59 9.91 14.47
N GLU A 367 7.32 11.00 13.75
CA GLU A 367 8.03 12.27 13.97
C GLU A 367 7.48 13.07 15.15
N SER A 368 8.39 13.73 15.86
CA SER A 368 8.03 14.65 16.93
C SER A 368 7.54 15.99 16.38
N LYS A 369 6.67 16.66 17.13
CA LYS A 369 6.19 18.01 16.74
C LYS A 369 7.29 19.05 16.51
N PRO A 370 8.40 19.09 17.29
CA PRO A 370 9.52 19.99 16.99
C PRO A 370 10.19 19.72 15.65
N GLU A 371 10.23 18.46 15.20
CA GLU A 371 10.83 18.08 13.92
C GLU A 371 9.93 18.43 12.73
N LEU A 372 8.61 18.34 12.89
CA LEU A 372 7.63 18.75 11.89
C LEU A 372 7.66 20.26 11.62
#